data_91465fad208942e961d856075778d759
#
_entry.id   91465fad208942e961d856075778d759
#
_cell.length_a   1.000
_cell.length_b   1.000
_cell.length_c   1.000
_cell.angle_alpha   90.00
_cell.angle_beta   90.00
_cell.angle_gamma   90.00
#
_symmetry.space_group_name_H-M   'P 1'
#
loop_
_entity.id
_entity.type
_entity.pdbx_description
1 polymer ?
#
loop_
_entity_poly.entity_id
_entity_poly.type
_entity_poly.pdbx_seq_one_letter_code
_entity_poly.pdbx_strand_id
1 'polypeptide(L)'
;MERLRQAVNEASSNREKFYILMELANILSETDTTQALKTLREEAFQLAEGEPYLEGIYYFNKAGIYFDYDHQKSQKLYQKANDYLKWYTTEEAYRYRARLWHNYGVLEQYNDREYNLLNITLEYCIPFAEKSGDSDLLMGYFTDVGMILGNNKEYDRALEYYQKSLNQAQKEDKENEALLWTYLNMFDVYLEKKDKEYMSDLYNKTISLWRQYPKSKLTGFVYRNEARYLAAIGKTEEALESIDIGLEFTSKNNIPWDQNSLEYEKVRILKVLNRFDEAKQITQKLLKTSINKTIKKNQIRLIYDLANLEARLGNHNNAYDLMIRHDILKDSLMEENRKKMFADMEMQYRTAEKEKAIIQLENKNKLNQILLYGGISLFGVITAWALYAWNVNRKRTKKDFLLRKQQQEIEITHALMEGEQQERNRLARELHDGLGGRITGIKMNVEILSQNYDKKEELQKIVKQLDIAIVELRNTAHNLDPSALQKYGLQTAISDFCQSLQNEKHNIKIYTNGLSDLQDKKWQLSVYRIVQELLTNAVKHSQASEIQLQATFKDNLLLIEVEDNGKGFDPKSISRNMGLNNIEARVNYLGGKMEIYSEEGIGTTINIECKI
;
A
#
# COMPACT_ATOMS: atom_id res chain seq x y z
N MET A 1 -2.04 -39.29 -13.48
CA MET A 1 -0.68 -39.80 -13.20
C MET A 1 -0.23 -40.88 -14.16
N GLU A 2 -0.97 -42.00 -14.29
CA GLU A 2 -0.60 -43.10 -15.24
C GLU A 2 -0.45 -42.62 -16.69
N ARG A 3 -1.39 -41.78 -17.14
CA ARG A 3 -1.36 -41.20 -18.50
C ARG A 3 -0.10 -40.36 -18.77
N LEU A 4 0.36 -39.59 -17.78
CA LEU A 4 1.61 -38.84 -17.92
C LEU A 4 2.85 -39.73 -17.86
N ARG A 5 2.85 -40.78 -17.05
CA ARG A 5 3.94 -41.77 -17.04
C ARG A 5 4.04 -42.50 -18.39
N GLN A 6 2.92 -42.80 -19.02
CA GLN A 6 2.90 -43.36 -20.39
C GLN A 6 3.45 -42.35 -21.38
N ALA A 7 3.00 -41.07 -21.31
CA ALA A 7 3.50 -39.99 -22.18
C ALA A 7 5.01 -39.75 -22.03
N VAL A 8 5.59 -39.90 -20.83
CA VAL A 8 7.04 -39.85 -20.61
C VAL A 8 7.79 -40.91 -21.41
N ASN A 9 7.22 -42.11 -21.50
CA ASN A 9 7.82 -43.23 -22.26
C ASN A 9 7.65 -43.08 -23.78
N GLU A 10 6.59 -42.42 -24.22
CA GLU A 10 6.24 -42.18 -25.62
C GLU A 10 6.83 -40.89 -26.20
N ALA A 11 7.47 -40.06 -25.37
CA ALA A 11 8.01 -38.75 -25.76
C ALA A 11 9.03 -38.89 -26.91
N SER A 12 8.87 -38.05 -27.94
CA SER A 12 9.66 -38.06 -29.17
C SER A 12 11.05 -37.43 -28.98
N SER A 13 11.27 -36.64 -27.94
CA SER A 13 12.53 -35.96 -27.65
C SER A 13 12.80 -35.82 -26.14
N ASN A 14 14.08 -35.65 -25.78
CA ASN A 14 14.48 -35.38 -24.41
C ASN A 14 13.83 -34.10 -23.86
N ARG A 15 13.66 -33.07 -24.68
CA ARG A 15 13.01 -31.82 -24.31
C ARG A 15 11.51 -32.02 -24.01
N GLU A 16 10.79 -32.74 -24.84
CA GLU A 16 9.40 -33.10 -24.61
C GLU A 16 9.25 -33.92 -23.32
N LYS A 17 10.10 -34.94 -23.16
CA LYS A 17 10.16 -35.76 -21.96
C LYS A 17 10.38 -34.91 -20.69
N PHE A 18 11.27 -33.91 -20.76
CA PHE A 18 11.53 -33.00 -19.67
C PHE A 18 10.26 -32.22 -19.26
N TYR A 19 9.52 -31.61 -20.20
CA TYR A 19 8.31 -30.88 -19.89
C TYR A 19 7.22 -31.76 -19.28
N ILE A 20 7.03 -32.97 -19.78
CA ILE A 20 6.07 -33.93 -19.21
C ILE A 20 6.47 -34.31 -17.78
N LEU A 21 7.76 -34.48 -17.49
CA LEU A 21 8.26 -34.74 -16.14
C LEU A 21 8.04 -33.56 -15.19
N MET A 22 8.14 -32.32 -15.69
CA MET A 22 7.79 -31.13 -14.91
C MET A 22 6.30 -31.14 -14.53
N GLU A 23 5.41 -31.42 -15.48
CA GLU A 23 3.97 -31.53 -15.22
C GLU A 23 3.66 -32.68 -14.26
N LEU A 24 4.26 -33.84 -14.44
CA LEU A 24 4.11 -34.99 -13.54
C LEU A 24 4.57 -34.65 -12.11
N ALA A 25 5.71 -33.96 -11.96
CA ALA A 25 6.23 -33.58 -10.67
C ALA A 25 5.31 -32.57 -9.97
N ASN A 26 4.73 -31.62 -10.70
CA ASN A 26 3.76 -30.67 -10.15
C ASN A 26 2.49 -31.37 -9.65
N ILE A 27 1.93 -32.32 -10.42
CA ILE A 27 0.75 -33.09 -9.96
C ILE A 27 1.10 -33.97 -8.76
N LEU A 28 2.27 -34.62 -8.77
CA LEU A 28 2.74 -35.43 -7.64
C LEU A 28 2.90 -34.58 -6.37
N SER A 29 3.30 -33.33 -6.49
CA SER A 29 3.52 -32.47 -5.32
C SER A 29 2.25 -32.22 -4.50
N GLU A 30 1.08 -32.33 -5.11
CA GLU A 30 -0.22 -32.19 -4.42
C GLU A 30 -0.52 -33.39 -3.48
N THR A 31 0.09 -34.55 -3.72
CA THR A 31 -0.20 -35.79 -2.96
C THR A 31 1.03 -36.42 -2.29
N ASP A 32 2.18 -36.35 -2.94
CA ASP A 32 3.46 -36.93 -2.46
C ASP A 32 4.65 -36.06 -2.88
N THR A 33 4.97 -35.10 -2.04
CA THR A 33 6.09 -34.18 -2.21
C THR A 33 7.44 -34.90 -2.35
N THR A 34 7.61 -36.02 -1.65
CA THR A 34 8.86 -36.80 -1.70
C THR A 34 9.05 -37.42 -3.06
N GLN A 35 8.00 -38.03 -3.61
CA GLN A 35 8.02 -38.61 -4.94
C GLN A 35 8.19 -37.54 -6.04
N ALA A 36 7.54 -36.37 -5.88
CA ALA A 36 7.73 -35.24 -6.78
C ALA A 36 9.20 -34.80 -6.84
N LEU A 37 9.83 -34.58 -5.70
CA LEU A 37 11.26 -34.21 -5.62
C LEU A 37 12.19 -35.30 -6.17
N LYS A 38 11.84 -36.58 -6.00
CA LYS A 38 12.58 -37.71 -6.57
C LYS A 38 12.51 -37.67 -8.09
N THR A 39 11.32 -37.52 -8.65
CA THR A 39 11.10 -37.42 -10.12
C THR A 39 11.92 -36.25 -10.71
N LEU A 40 11.89 -35.07 -10.04
CA LEU A 40 12.70 -33.94 -10.48
C LEU A 40 14.19 -34.28 -10.48
N ARG A 41 14.70 -34.83 -9.36
CA ARG A 41 16.14 -35.05 -9.20
C ARG A 41 16.69 -36.16 -10.05
N GLU A 42 15.98 -37.30 -10.15
CA GLU A 42 16.52 -38.53 -10.75
C GLU A 42 16.17 -38.66 -12.24
N GLU A 43 15.05 -38.09 -12.69
CA GLU A 43 14.60 -38.20 -14.05
C GLU A 43 14.75 -36.89 -14.85
N ALA A 44 14.24 -35.77 -14.30
CA ALA A 44 14.16 -34.54 -15.06
C ALA A 44 15.50 -33.77 -15.09
N PHE A 45 16.25 -33.74 -13.99
CA PHE A 45 17.50 -32.97 -13.94
C PHE A 45 18.54 -33.48 -14.91
N GLN A 46 18.61 -34.80 -15.11
CA GLN A 46 19.53 -35.42 -16.10
C GLN A 46 19.25 -34.95 -17.55
N LEU A 47 18.01 -34.60 -17.86
CA LEU A 47 17.61 -34.08 -19.18
C LEU A 47 17.87 -32.55 -19.30
N ALA A 48 18.02 -31.85 -18.20
CA ALA A 48 18.27 -30.43 -18.17
C ALA A 48 19.76 -30.06 -17.99
N GLU A 49 20.56 -31.00 -17.51
CA GLU A 49 21.97 -30.77 -17.17
C GLU A 49 22.78 -30.32 -18.38
N GLY A 50 23.43 -29.16 -18.27
CA GLY A 50 24.18 -28.56 -19.37
C GLY A 50 23.36 -27.71 -20.34
N GLU A 51 22.02 -27.63 -20.15
CA GLU A 51 21.14 -26.75 -20.90
C GLU A 51 20.58 -25.63 -19.96
N PRO A 52 21.23 -24.45 -19.87
CA PRO A 52 20.87 -23.43 -18.90
C PRO A 52 19.40 -23.04 -18.92
N TYR A 53 18.75 -23.06 -20.08
CA TYR A 53 17.33 -22.74 -20.19
C TYR A 53 16.46 -23.79 -19.47
N LEU A 54 16.70 -25.06 -19.68
CA LEU A 54 15.97 -26.16 -19.03
C LEU A 54 16.29 -26.20 -17.52
N GLU A 55 17.54 -25.92 -17.15
CA GLU A 55 17.90 -25.79 -15.73
C GLU A 55 17.11 -24.69 -15.03
N GLY A 56 16.87 -23.54 -15.70
CA GLY A 56 16.02 -22.48 -15.19
C GLY A 56 14.59 -22.95 -14.92
N ILE A 57 14.00 -23.70 -15.86
CA ILE A 57 12.65 -24.29 -15.73
C ILE A 57 12.62 -25.34 -14.61
N TYR A 58 13.66 -26.17 -14.51
CA TYR A 58 13.81 -27.14 -13.43
C TYR A 58 13.79 -26.47 -12.05
N TYR A 59 14.60 -25.41 -11.85
CA TYR A 59 14.62 -24.69 -10.57
C TYR A 59 13.31 -23.97 -10.27
N PHE A 60 12.61 -23.47 -11.29
CA PHE A 60 11.27 -22.91 -11.13
C PHE A 60 10.27 -23.93 -10.57
N ASN A 61 10.17 -25.11 -11.19
CA ASN A 61 9.25 -26.15 -10.73
C ASN A 61 9.65 -26.70 -9.36
N LYS A 62 10.96 -26.89 -9.12
CA LYS A 62 11.45 -27.31 -7.81
C LYS A 62 11.13 -26.29 -6.72
N ALA A 63 11.18 -24.98 -7.02
CA ALA A 63 10.77 -23.93 -6.11
C ALA A 63 9.28 -24.04 -5.76
N GLY A 64 8.43 -24.33 -6.76
CA GLY A 64 6.99 -24.54 -6.56
C GLY A 64 6.68 -25.68 -5.59
N ILE A 65 7.44 -26.78 -5.64
CA ILE A 65 7.25 -27.89 -4.70
C ILE A 65 7.58 -27.49 -3.26
N TYR A 66 8.56 -26.60 -3.04
CA TYR A 66 8.90 -26.09 -1.69
C TYR A 66 8.00 -24.96 -1.22
N PHE A 67 7.11 -24.45 -2.05
CA PHE A 67 6.35 -23.22 -1.82
C PHE A 67 5.56 -23.24 -0.51
N ASP A 68 4.88 -24.34 -0.19
CA ASP A 68 3.98 -24.40 0.96
C ASP A 68 4.65 -24.82 2.28
N TYR A 69 5.88 -25.35 2.27
CA TYR A 69 6.51 -25.90 3.47
C TYR A 69 7.93 -25.40 3.77
N ASP A 70 8.63 -24.83 2.80
CA ASP A 70 9.96 -24.21 3.01
C ASP A 70 10.13 -22.95 2.20
N HIS A 71 9.52 -21.86 2.68
CA HIS A 71 9.48 -20.57 2.01
C HIS A 71 10.88 -20.03 1.66
N GLN A 72 11.87 -20.18 2.57
CA GLN A 72 13.22 -19.67 2.33
C GLN A 72 13.92 -20.44 1.21
N LYS A 73 13.75 -21.76 1.16
CA LYS A 73 14.32 -22.60 0.11
C LYS A 73 13.63 -22.32 -1.21
N SER A 74 12.31 -22.18 -1.22
CA SER A 74 11.55 -21.82 -2.40
C SER A 74 12.02 -20.49 -2.98
N GLN A 75 12.19 -19.44 -2.17
CA GLN A 75 12.69 -18.14 -2.61
C GLN A 75 14.07 -18.23 -3.25
N LYS A 76 15.01 -18.95 -2.62
CA LYS A 76 16.36 -19.16 -3.17
C LYS A 76 16.34 -19.88 -4.52
N LEU A 77 15.42 -20.84 -4.68
CA LEU A 77 15.28 -21.58 -5.94
C LEU A 77 14.65 -20.72 -7.03
N TYR A 78 13.67 -19.84 -6.71
CA TYR A 78 13.14 -18.87 -7.67
C TYR A 78 14.21 -17.87 -8.13
N GLN A 79 15.04 -17.37 -7.21
CA GLN A 79 16.17 -16.51 -7.58
C GLN A 79 17.14 -17.26 -8.52
N LYS A 80 17.47 -18.52 -8.20
CA LYS A 80 18.31 -19.35 -9.05
C LYS A 80 17.68 -19.58 -10.43
N ALA A 81 16.39 -19.86 -10.51
CA ALA A 81 15.67 -19.97 -11.76
C ALA A 81 15.78 -18.69 -12.61
N ASN A 82 15.59 -17.50 -11.98
CA ASN A 82 15.74 -16.23 -12.67
C ASN A 82 17.17 -16.01 -13.19
N ASP A 83 18.20 -16.42 -12.45
CA ASP A 83 19.60 -16.28 -12.87
C ASP A 83 19.90 -17.03 -14.17
N TYR A 84 19.27 -18.17 -14.37
CA TYR A 84 19.34 -18.91 -15.62
C TYR A 84 18.49 -18.29 -16.73
N LEU A 85 17.24 -17.89 -16.42
CA LEU A 85 16.24 -17.45 -17.41
C LEU A 85 16.45 -16.00 -17.86
N LYS A 86 17.15 -15.16 -17.10
CA LYS A 86 17.33 -13.73 -17.41
C LYS A 86 18.02 -13.41 -18.74
N TRP A 87 18.76 -14.36 -19.26
CA TRP A 87 19.50 -14.23 -20.51
C TRP A 87 18.66 -14.55 -21.76
N TYR A 88 17.43 -15.05 -21.58
CA TYR A 88 16.53 -15.44 -22.66
C TYR A 88 15.41 -14.41 -22.83
N THR A 89 15.11 -14.07 -24.10
CA THR A 89 14.11 -13.07 -24.48
C THR A 89 12.91 -13.66 -25.19
N THR A 90 12.68 -14.97 -25.04
CA THR A 90 11.52 -15.66 -25.61
C THR A 90 10.26 -15.37 -24.77
N GLU A 91 9.08 -15.44 -25.38
CA GLU A 91 7.79 -15.31 -24.69
C GLU A 91 7.68 -16.31 -23.53
N GLU A 92 8.12 -17.56 -23.75
CA GLU A 92 8.12 -18.59 -22.73
C GLU A 92 9.03 -18.23 -21.54
N ALA A 93 10.24 -17.71 -21.79
CA ALA A 93 11.15 -17.27 -20.72
C ALA A 93 10.54 -16.12 -19.92
N TYR A 94 9.92 -15.14 -20.58
CA TYR A 94 9.23 -14.06 -19.91
C TYR A 94 8.04 -14.57 -19.10
N ARG A 95 7.28 -15.55 -19.59
CA ARG A 95 6.18 -16.19 -18.85
C ARG A 95 6.68 -16.86 -17.57
N TYR A 96 7.76 -17.63 -17.63
CA TYR A 96 8.37 -18.20 -16.43
C TYR A 96 8.88 -17.13 -15.48
N ARG A 97 9.52 -16.07 -15.97
CA ARG A 97 10.01 -14.98 -15.14
C ARG A 97 8.89 -14.18 -14.48
N ALA A 98 7.78 -13.94 -15.15
CA ALA A 98 6.60 -13.33 -14.57
C ALA A 98 6.07 -14.18 -13.40
N ARG A 99 5.89 -15.47 -13.62
CA ARG A 99 5.37 -16.41 -12.60
C ARG A 99 6.31 -16.60 -11.41
N LEU A 100 7.62 -16.71 -11.65
CA LEU A 100 8.57 -16.89 -10.55
C LEU A 100 8.63 -15.67 -9.62
N TRP A 101 8.60 -14.46 -10.20
CA TRP A 101 8.61 -13.23 -9.40
C TRP A 101 7.30 -13.06 -8.65
N HIS A 102 6.18 -13.40 -9.25
CA HIS A 102 4.89 -13.41 -8.56
C HIS A 102 4.91 -14.37 -7.36
N ASN A 103 5.32 -15.62 -7.57
CA ASN A 103 5.41 -16.60 -6.50
C ASN A 103 6.40 -16.17 -5.41
N TYR A 104 7.52 -15.57 -5.77
CA TYR A 104 8.46 -14.97 -4.82
C TYR A 104 7.79 -13.87 -3.99
N GLY A 105 7.02 -13.00 -4.63
CA GLY A 105 6.27 -11.93 -3.98
C GLY A 105 5.19 -12.45 -3.02
N VAL A 106 4.48 -13.53 -3.39
CA VAL A 106 3.49 -14.19 -2.51
C VAL A 106 4.18 -14.75 -1.26
N LEU A 107 5.39 -15.33 -1.37
CA LEU A 107 6.16 -15.76 -0.21
C LEU A 107 6.57 -14.59 0.70
N GLU A 108 6.81 -13.40 0.14
CA GLU A 108 7.02 -12.18 0.93
C GLU A 108 5.74 -11.77 1.68
N GLN A 109 4.57 -11.90 1.04
CA GLN A 109 3.28 -11.63 1.69
C GLN A 109 3.03 -12.56 2.88
N TYR A 110 3.41 -13.84 2.80
CA TYR A 110 3.33 -14.77 3.93
C TYR A 110 4.22 -14.37 5.12
N ASN A 111 5.24 -13.58 4.86
CA ASN A 111 6.08 -12.98 5.89
C ASN A 111 5.59 -11.58 6.34
N ASP A 112 4.29 -11.28 6.15
CA ASP A 112 3.66 -9.97 6.45
C ASP A 112 4.28 -8.79 5.68
N ARG A 113 4.86 -9.02 4.48
CA ARG A 113 5.47 -8.02 3.60
C ARG A 113 4.63 -7.80 2.33
N GLU A 114 3.37 -7.48 2.50
CA GLU A 114 2.43 -7.27 1.38
C GLU A 114 2.89 -6.17 0.39
N TYR A 115 3.59 -5.15 0.92
CA TYR A 115 4.15 -4.08 0.09
C TYR A 115 5.23 -4.58 -0.89
N ASN A 116 6.01 -5.60 -0.50
CA ASN A 116 6.99 -6.19 -1.40
C ASN A 116 6.32 -6.92 -2.56
N LEU A 117 5.21 -7.63 -2.32
CA LEU A 117 4.44 -8.26 -3.40
C LEU A 117 3.94 -7.20 -4.39
N LEU A 118 3.41 -6.06 -3.91
CA LEU A 118 2.97 -4.97 -4.77
C LEU A 118 4.10 -4.46 -5.68
N ASN A 119 5.25 -4.14 -5.09
CA ASN A 119 6.40 -3.64 -5.84
C ASN A 119 6.90 -4.66 -6.86
N ILE A 120 7.07 -5.93 -6.45
CA ILE A 120 7.51 -7.02 -7.32
C ILE A 120 6.53 -7.19 -8.49
N THR A 121 5.23 -7.11 -8.22
CA THR A 121 4.21 -7.25 -9.27
C THR A 121 4.31 -6.12 -10.28
N LEU A 122 4.49 -4.88 -9.82
CA LEU A 122 4.61 -3.71 -10.69
C LEU A 122 5.93 -3.67 -11.46
N GLU A 123 7.05 -4.04 -10.83
CA GLU A 123 8.39 -3.90 -11.42
C GLU A 123 8.80 -5.10 -12.30
N TYR A 124 8.29 -6.29 -11.98
CA TYR A 124 8.72 -7.52 -12.66
C TYR A 124 7.56 -8.29 -13.31
N CYS A 125 6.47 -8.56 -12.55
CA CYS A 125 5.45 -9.48 -13.05
C CYS A 125 4.71 -8.90 -14.25
N ILE A 126 4.19 -7.68 -14.14
CA ILE A 126 3.46 -7.01 -15.23
C ILE A 126 4.34 -6.81 -16.46
N PRO A 127 5.56 -6.22 -16.37
CA PRO A 127 6.40 -6.05 -17.55
C PRO A 127 6.82 -7.36 -18.23
N PHE A 128 6.99 -8.44 -17.47
CA PHE A 128 7.30 -9.74 -18.07
C PHE A 128 6.05 -10.41 -18.65
N ALA A 129 4.88 -10.26 -18.05
CA ALA A 129 3.62 -10.75 -18.62
C ALA A 129 3.32 -10.04 -19.95
N GLU A 130 3.51 -8.73 -20.03
CA GLU A 130 3.38 -7.97 -21.29
C GLU A 130 4.31 -8.51 -22.38
N LYS A 131 5.60 -8.76 -22.05
CA LYS A 131 6.59 -9.31 -22.99
C LYS A 131 6.33 -10.77 -23.36
N SER A 132 5.64 -11.53 -22.53
CA SER A 132 5.27 -12.92 -22.82
C SER A 132 4.05 -13.04 -23.71
N GLY A 133 3.27 -11.95 -23.90
CA GLY A 133 2.00 -11.97 -24.59
C GLY A 133 0.91 -12.78 -23.87
N ASP A 134 1.13 -13.18 -22.60
CA ASP A 134 0.18 -13.99 -21.82
C ASP A 134 -0.84 -13.05 -21.13
N SER A 135 -1.97 -12.93 -21.78
CA SER A 135 -3.07 -12.07 -21.33
C SER A 135 -3.66 -12.51 -20.00
N ASP A 136 -3.75 -13.80 -19.75
CA ASP A 136 -4.34 -14.35 -18.53
C ASP A 136 -3.46 -14.02 -17.32
N LEU A 137 -2.14 -14.13 -17.46
CA LEU A 137 -1.19 -13.66 -16.44
C LEU A 137 -1.29 -12.15 -16.21
N LEU A 138 -1.36 -11.38 -17.28
CA LEU A 138 -1.44 -9.92 -17.20
C LEU A 138 -2.70 -9.47 -16.47
N MET A 139 -3.86 -10.06 -16.81
CA MET A 139 -5.13 -9.83 -16.12
C MET A 139 -5.04 -10.20 -14.64
N GLY A 140 -4.46 -11.36 -14.32
CA GLY A 140 -4.25 -11.82 -12.95
C GLY A 140 -3.41 -10.82 -12.15
N TYR A 141 -2.28 -10.35 -12.68
CA TYR A 141 -1.41 -9.41 -11.97
C TYR A 141 -2.03 -8.02 -11.81
N PHE A 142 -2.80 -7.53 -12.77
CA PHE A 142 -3.59 -6.31 -12.55
C PHE A 142 -4.61 -6.51 -11.43
N THR A 143 -5.25 -7.66 -11.37
CA THR A 143 -6.19 -8.00 -10.30
C THR A 143 -5.51 -8.08 -8.94
N ASP A 144 -4.33 -8.70 -8.85
CA ASP A 144 -3.56 -8.81 -7.60
C ASP A 144 -3.13 -7.44 -7.08
N VAL A 145 -2.68 -6.53 -7.97
CA VAL A 145 -2.39 -5.13 -7.59
C VAL A 145 -3.64 -4.45 -7.06
N GLY A 146 -4.78 -4.60 -7.74
CA GLY A 146 -6.06 -4.07 -7.30
C GLY A 146 -6.48 -4.62 -5.94
N MET A 147 -6.30 -5.92 -5.69
CA MET A 147 -6.60 -6.59 -4.43
C MET A 147 -5.74 -6.02 -3.28
N ILE A 148 -4.43 -5.87 -3.49
CA ILE A 148 -3.53 -5.32 -2.47
C ILE A 148 -3.91 -3.88 -2.14
N LEU A 149 -4.19 -3.05 -3.14
CA LEU A 149 -4.65 -1.67 -2.96
C LEU A 149 -6.01 -1.61 -2.24
N GLY A 150 -6.94 -2.49 -2.60
CA GLY A 150 -8.25 -2.61 -1.94
C GLY A 150 -8.12 -2.99 -0.47
N ASN A 151 -7.25 -3.96 -0.13
CA ASN A 151 -6.93 -4.34 1.25
C ASN A 151 -6.35 -3.18 2.06
N ASN A 152 -5.63 -2.27 1.41
CA ASN A 152 -5.09 -1.06 2.02
C ASN A 152 -6.06 0.13 1.97
N LYS A 153 -7.32 -0.10 1.57
CA LYS A 153 -8.40 0.90 1.47
C LYS A 153 -8.15 1.99 0.41
N GLU A 154 -7.24 1.75 -0.53
CA GLU A 154 -7.00 2.61 -1.69
C GLU A 154 -7.97 2.25 -2.83
N TYR A 155 -9.28 2.34 -2.55
CA TYR A 155 -10.34 1.78 -3.40
C TYR A 155 -10.36 2.33 -4.83
N ASP A 156 -10.14 3.62 -5.01
CA ASP A 156 -10.19 4.22 -6.34
C ASP A 156 -9.01 3.73 -7.20
N ARG A 157 -7.80 3.63 -6.62
CA ARG A 157 -6.65 3.03 -7.29
C ARG A 157 -6.84 1.54 -7.57
N ALA A 158 -7.46 0.81 -6.63
CA ALA A 158 -7.80 -0.60 -6.84
C ALA A 158 -8.71 -0.76 -8.08
N LEU A 159 -9.75 0.07 -8.19
CA LEU A 159 -10.67 0.06 -9.34
C LEU A 159 -9.98 0.40 -10.66
N GLU A 160 -8.98 1.30 -10.67
CA GLU A 160 -8.17 1.58 -11.86
C GLU A 160 -7.43 0.33 -12.38
N TYR A 161 -6.87 -0.47 -11.46
CA TYR A 161 -6.18 -1.71 -11.85
C TYR A 161 -7.14 -2.82 -12.27
N TYR A 162 -8.28 -2.96 -11.61
CA TYR A 162 -9.32 -3.89 -12.09
C TYR A 162 -9.82 -3.47 -13.48
N GLN A 163 -9.97 -2.17 -13.74
CA GLN A 163 -10.34 -1.71 -15.08
C GLN A 163 -9.28 -2.06 -16.14
N LYS A 164 -7.98 -2.04 -15.80
CA LYS A 164 -6.93 -2.54 -16.71
C LYS A 164 -7.10 -4.02 -17.03
N SER A 165 -7.45 -4.85 -16.03
CA SER A 165 -7.75 -6.27 -16.23
C SER A 165 -8.97 -6.45 -17.15
N LEU A 166 -10.07 -5.73 -16.90
CA LEU A 166 -11.28 -5.77 -17.74
C LEU A 166 -10.98 -5.33 -19.18
N ASN A 167 -10.21 -4.27 -19.37
CA ASN A 167 -9.83 -3.78 -20.70
C ASN A 167 -9.01 -4.83 -21.46
N GLN A 168 -8.16 -5.60 -20.77
CA GLN A 168 -7.39 -6.67 -21.38
C GLN A 168 -8.30 -7.83 -21.82
N ALA A 169 -9.26 -8.24 -20.98
CA ALA A 169 -10.26 -9.25 -21.35
C ALA A 169 -11.07 -8.84 -22.59
N GLN A 170 -11.49 -7.56 -22.63
CA GLN A 170 -12.27 -7.02 -23.75
C GLN A 170 -11.48 -6.98 -25.05
N LYS A 171 -10.16 -6.70 -25.01
CA LYS A 171 -9.32 -6.70 -26.23
C LYS A 171 -9.24 -8.07 -26.88
N GLU A 172 -9.34 -9.13 -26.12
CA GLU A 172 -9.20 -10.50 -26.61
C GLU A 172 -10.55 -11.20 -26.82
N ASP A 173 -11.65 -10.50 -26.53
CA ASP A 173 -13.01 -11.08 -26.54
C ASP A 173 -13.09 -12.38 -25.72
N LYS A 174 -12.49 -12.33 -24.51
CA LYS A 174 -12.23 -13.52 -23.68
C LYS A 174 -12.99 -13.44 -22.37
N GLU A 175 -13.89 -14.39 -22.15
CA GLU A 175 -14.45 -14.71 -20.84
C GLU A 175 -13.72 -15.93 -20.26
N ASN A 176 -12.92 -15.74 -19.21
CA ASN A 176 -12.09 -16.80 -18.60
C ASN A 176 -12.04 -16.74 -17.08
N GLU A 177 -11.35 -17.68 -16.45
CA GLU A 177 -11.19 -17.70 -14.98
C GLU A 177 -10.44 -16.48 -14.42
N ALA A 178 -9.54 -15.84 -15.18
CA ALA A 178 -8.85 -14.62 -14.74
C ALA A 178 -9.86 -13.45 -14.61
N LEU A 179 -10.84 -13.37 -15.52
CA LEU A 179 -11.93 -12.41 -15.43
C LEU A 179 -12.84 -12.68 -14.21
N LEU A 180 -13.11 -13.95 -13.91
CA LEU A 180 -13.85 -14.33 -12.71
C LEU A 180 -13.13 -13.85 -11.44
N TRP A 181 -11.81 -14.02 -11.37
CA TRP A 181 -10.98 -13.51 -10.27
C TRP A 181 -11.09 -11.98 -10.13
N THR A 182 -11.09 -11.26 -11.25
CA THR A 182 -11.26 -9.80 -11.27
C THR A 182 -12.61 -9.38 -10.71
N TYR A 183 -13.71 -10.00 -11.14
CA TYR A 183 -15.05 -9.68 -10.65
C TYR A 183 -15.19 -9.94 -9.15
N LEU A 184 -14.64 -11.06 -8.66
CA LEU A 184 -14.67 -11.41 -7.23
C LEU A 184 -14.01 -10.36 -6.35
N ASN A 185 -12.86 -9.83 -6.79
CA ASN A 185 -12.13 -8.82 -6.02
C ASN A 185 -12.72 -7.40 -6.17
N MET A 186 -13.25 -7.06 -7.35
CA MET A 186 -14.01 -5.81 -7.54
C MET A 186 -15.23 -5.76 -6.64
N PHE A 187 -15.95 -6.88 -6.49
CA PHE A 187 -17.11 -6.98 -5.62
C PHE A 187 -16.75 -6.58 -4.19
N ASP A 188 -15.63 -7.05 -3.66
CA ASP A 188 -15.17 -6.71 -2.31
C ASP A 188 -14.99 -5.18 -2.12
N VAL A 189 -14.46 -4.49 -3.13
CA VAL A 189 -14.29 -3.03 -3.10
C VAL A 189 -15.63 -2.29 -3.11
N TYR A 190 -16.57 -2.69 -3.96
CA TYR A 190 -17.91 -2.05 -4.00
C TYR A 190 -18.75 -2.37 -2.76
N LEU A 191 -18.54 -3.54 -2.15
CA LEU A 191 -19.12 -3.87 -0.85
C LEU A 191 -18.66 -2.89 0.24
N GLU A 192 -17.36 -2.61 0.30
CA GLU A 192 -16.79 -1.66 1.26
C GLU A 192 -17.22 -0.20 0.97
N LYS A 193 -17.38 0.16 -0.29
CA LYS A 193 -17.96 1.45 -0.72
C LYS A 193 -19.48 1.53 -0.50
N LYS A 194 -20.14 0.41 -0.17
CA LYS A 194 -21.60 0.28 0.01
C LYS A 194 -22.40 0.65 -1.25
N ASP A 195 -21.84 0.44 -2.41
CA ASP A 195 -22.47 0.71 -3.69
C ASP A 195 -23.31 -0.49 -4.13
N LYS A 196 -24.60 -0.45 -3.78
CA LYS A 196 -25.53 -1.58 -3.98
C LYS A 196 -25.80 -1.89 -5.45
N GLU A 197 -25.77 -0.89 -6.31
CA GLU A 197 -26.08 -1.05 -7.74
C GLU A 197 -24.93 -1.84 -8.42
N TYR A 198 -23.69 -1.37 -8.25
CA TYR A 198 -22.52 -2.07 -8.79
C TYR A 198 -22.30 -3.44 -8.15
N MET A 199 -22.57 -3.60 -6.86
CA MET A 199 -22.52 -4.92 -6.20
C MET A 199 -23.45 -5.93 -6.86
N SER A 200 -24.70 -5.54 -7.16
CA SER A 200 -25.70 -6.42 -7.79
C SER A 200 -25.29 -6.79 -9.21
N ASP A 201 -24.80 -5.83 -10.01
CA ASP A 201 -24.31 -6.08 -11.35
C ASP A 201 -23.13 -7.05 -11.36
N LEU A 202 -22.13 -6.79 -10.52
CA LEU A 202 -20.95 -7.65 -10.39
C LEU A 202 -21.29 -9.06 -9.89
N TYR A 203 -22.20 -9.17 -8.93
CA TYR A 203 -22.68 -10.47 -8.47
C TYR A 203 -23.28 -11.26 -9.63
N ASN A 204 -24.18 -10.66 -10.41
CA ASN A 204 -24.80 -11.32 -11.55
C ASN A 204 -23.78 -11.74 -12.62
N LYS A 205 -22.82 -10.87 -12.94
CA LYS A 205 -21.70 -11.19 -13.86
C LYS A 205 -20.85 -12.33 -13.34
N THR A 206 -20.52 -12.30 -12.05
CA THR A 206 -19.73 -13.36 -11.38
C THR A 206 -20.43 -14.71 -11.48
N ILE A 207 -21.73 -14.79 -11.15
CA ILE A 207 -22.50 -16.03 -11.20
C ILE A 207 -22.67 -16.53 -12.66
N SER A 208 -22.92 -15.63 -13.61
CA SER A 208 -23.06 -15.98 -15.01
C SER A 208 -21.76 -16.59 -15.57
N LEU A 209 -20.62 -15.97 -15.26
CA LEU A 209 -19.32 -16.44 -15.70
C LEU A 209 -18.93 -17.75 -14.99
N TRP A 210 -19.11 -17.83 -13.67
CA TRP A 210 -18.79 -19.03 -12.89
C TRP A 210 -19.53 -20.28 -13.36
N ARG A 211 -20.79 -20.16 -13.80
CA ARG A 211 -21.55 -21.30 -14.35
C ARG A 211 -20.90 -21.95 -15.56
N GLN A 212 -20.04 -21.25 -16.27
CA GLN A 212 -19.27 -21.81 -17.38
C GLN A 212 -18.06 -22.60 -16.88
N TYR A 213 -17.63 -22.39 -15.61
CA TYR A 213 -16.46 -23.03 -14.99
C TYR A 213 -16.82 -23.77 -13.69
N PRO A 214 -17.66 -24.81 -13.72
CA PRO A 214 -18.20 -25.45 -12.51
C PRO A 214 -17.15 -26.17 -11.66
N LYS A 215 -15.95 -26.40 -12.23
CA LYS A 215 -14.79 -27.01 -11.53
C LYS A 215 -13.72 -25.99 -11.15
N SER A 216 -14.00 -24.70 -11.28
CA SER A 216 -13.06 -23.64 -10.95
C SER A 216 -12.60 -23.75 -9.49
N LYS A 217 -11.29 -23.58 -9.29
CA LYS A 217 -10.72 -23.46 -7.94
C LYS A 217 -11.23 -22.19 -7.21
N LEU A 218 -11.81 -21.22 -7.94
CA LEU A 218 -12.38 -19.99 -7.38
C LEU A 218 -13.80 -20.18 -6.80
N THR A 219 -14.37 -21.36 -6.90
CA THR A 219 -15.75 -21.65 -6.45
C THR A 219 -15.97 -21.29 -4.97
N GLY A 220 -14.98 -21.52 -4.11
CA GLY A 220 -15.05 -21.09 -2.70
C GLY A 220 -15.22 -19.57 -2.55
N PHE A 221 -14.49 -18.78 -3.33
CA PHE A 221 -14.64 -17.32 -3.34
C PHE A 221 -15.98 -16.86 -3.92
N VAL A 222 -16.54 -17.58 -4.88
CA VAL A 222 -17.88 -17.29 -5.41
C VAL A 222 -18.93 -17.41 -4.30
N TYR A 223 -18.96 -18.51 -3.56
CA TYR A 223 -19.87 -18.68 -2.41
C TYR A 223 -19.64 -17.65 -1.32
N ARG A 224 -18.39 -17.28 -1.06
CA ARG A 224 -18.07 -16.19 -0.13
C ARG A 224 -18.69 -14.86 -0.57
N ASN A 225 -18.55 -14.49 -1.84
CA ASN A 225 -19.08 -13.24 -2.36
C ASN A 225 -20.61 -13.27 -2.45
N GLU A 226 -21.22 -14.42 -2.79
CA GLU A 226 -22.67 -14.63 -2.70
C GLU A 226 -23.18 -14.38 -1.29
N ALA A 227 -22.54 -14.97 -0.28
CA ALA A 227 -22.91 -14.77 1.11
C ALA A 227 -22.79 -13.30 1.53
N ARG A 228 -21.74 -12.61 1.10
CA ARG A 228 -21.56 -11.17 1.34
C ARG A 228 -22.64 -10.34 0.68
N TYR A 229 -23.00 -10.67 -0.55
CA TYR A 229 -24.10 -10.03 -1.26
C TYR A 229 -25.44 -10.24 -0.54
N LEU A 230 -25.78 -11.48 -0.19
CA LEU A 230 -26.99 -11.82 0.54
C LEU A 230 -27.08 -11.10 1.89
N ALA A 231 -25.99 -11.08 2.64
CA ALA A 231 -25.91 -10.33 3.90
C ALA A 231 -26.10 -8.82 3.70
N ALA A 232 -25.54 -8.24 2.64
CA ALA A 232 -25.67 -6.81 2.33
C ALA A 232 -27.09 -6.39 1.94
N ILE A 233 -27.90 -7.31 1.40
CA ILE A 233 -29.32 -7.08 1.09
C ILE A 233 -30.26 -7.53 2.22
N GLY A 234 -29.71 -7.94 3.38
CA GLY A 234 -30.48 -8.31 4.57
C GLY A 234 -30.92 -9.78 4.64
N LYS A 235 -30.51 -10.64 3.71
CA LYS A 235 -30.80 -12.07 3.66
C LYS A 235 -29.74 -12.90 4.39
N THR A 236 -29.61 -12.66 5.69
CA THR A 236 -28.47 -13.15 6.48
C THR A 236 -28.47 -14.67 6.68
N GLU A 237 -29.66 -15.30 6.79
CA GLU A 237 -29.73 -16.77 6.88
C GLU A 237 -29.37 -17.45 5.54
N GLU A 238 -29.87 -16.92 4.40
CA GLU A 238 -29.48 -17.41 3.08
C GLU A 238 -27.95 -17.25 2.86
N ALA A 239 -27.36 -16.17 3.39
CA ALA A 239 -25.92 -15.95 3.38
C ALA A 239 -25.17 -17.06 4.14
N LEU A 240 -25.69 -17.50 5.27
CA LEU A 240 -25.10 -18.59 6.05
C LEU A 240 -25.16 -19.92 5.29
N GLU A 241 -26.28 -20.21 4.64
CA GLU A 241 -26.43 -21.40 3.80
C GLU A 241 -25.42 -21.41 2.64
N SER A 242 -25.22 -20.28 1.97
CA SER A 242 -24.24 -20.16 0.90
C SER A 242 -22.80 -20.43 1.40
N ILE A 243 -22.44 -19.94 2.59
CA ILE A 243 -21.15 -20.24 3.22
C ILE A 243 -21.02 -21.75 3.50
N ASP A 244 -22.05 -22.40 3.99
CA ASP A 244 -21.99 -23.82 4.32
C ASP A 244 -21.81 -24.68 3.07
N ILE A 245 -22.46 -24.35 1.96
CA ILE A 245 -22.23 -24.98 0.65
C ILE A 245 -20.77 -24.78 0.19
N GLY A 246 -20.25 -23.53 0.31
CA GLY A 246 -18.85 -23.23 -0.02
C GLY A 246 -17.85 -24.00 0.83
N LEU A 247 -18.12 -24.18 2.12
CA LEU A 247 -17.29 -24.95 3.04
C LEU A 247 -17.29 -26.45 2.71
N GLU A 248 -18.45 -27.00 2.35
CA GLU A 248 -18.54 -28.39 1.86
C GLU A 248 -17.71 -28.60 0.59
N PHE A 249 -17.85 -27.68 -0.38
CA PHE A 249 -17.07 -27.72 -1.62
C PHE A 249 -15.56 -27.68 -1.36
N THR A 250 -15.09 -26.72 -0.56
CA THR A 250 -13.65 -26.54 -0.29
C THR A 250 -13.07 -27.67 0.53
N SER A 251 -13.83 -28.25 1.46
CA SER A 251 -13.44 -29.42 2.23
C SER A 251 -13.28 -30.65 1.34
N LYS A 252 -14.25 -30.90 0.44
CA LYS A 252 -14.23 -32.03 -0.49
C LYS A 252 -13.08 -31.96 -1.49
N ASN A 253 -12.69 -30.75 -1.90
CA ASN A 253 -11.63 -30.52 -2.88
C ASN A 253 -10.27 -30.20 -2.25
N ASN A 254 -10.16 -30.24 -0.92
CA ASN A 254 -8.93 -29.94 -0.14
C ASN A 254 -8.31 -28.57 -0.49
N ILE A 255 -9.09 -27.49 -0.39
CA ILE A 255 -8.67 -26.11 -0.68
C ILE A 255 -8.60 -25.30 0.65
N PRO A 256 -7.49 -25.39 1.42
CA PRO A 256 -7.44 -24.84 2.79
C PRO A 256 -7.55 -23.31 2.85
N TRP A 257 -7.07 -22.61 1.84
CA TRP A 257 -7.14 -21.14 1.79
C TRP A 257 -8.57 -20.62 1.66
N ASP A 258 -9.33 -21.21 0.75
CA ASP A 258 -10.72 -20.84 0.54
C ASP A 258 -11.56 -21.22 1.75
N GLN A 259 -11.32 -22.42 2.33
CA GLN A 259 -11.96 -22.85 3.55
C GLN A 259 -11.73 -21.86 4.69
N ASN A 260 -10.50 -21.40 4.88
CA ASN A 260 -10.16 -20.41 5.89
C ASN A 260 -10.90 -19.07 5.63
N SER A 261 -10.97 -18.63 4.39
CA SER A 261 -11.68 -17.40 3.98
C SER A 261 -13.20 -17.49 4.23
N LEU A 262 -13.80 -18.63 3.91
CA LEU A 262 -15.23 -18.90 4.17
C LEU A 262 -15.54 -18.98 5.67
N GLU A 263 -14.69 -19.61 6.47
CA GLU A 263 -14.85 -19.66 7.93
C GLU A 263 -14.77 -18.24 8.55
N TYR A 264 -13.91 -17.37 8.04
CA TYR A 264 -13.88 -15.95 8.45
C TYR A 264 -15.22 -15.26 8.15
N GLU A 265 -15.75 -15.47 6.95
CA GLU A 265 -17.03 -14.88 6.55
C GLU A 265 -18.19 -15.45 7.40
N LYS A 266 -18.16 -16.74 7.70
CA LYS A 266 -19.12 -17.38 8.62
C LYS A 266 -19.14 -16.70 9.99
N VAL A 267 -17.99 -16.44 10.56
CA VAL A 267 -17.87 -15.69 11.83
C VAL A 267 -18.57 -14.33 11.71
N ARG A 268 -18.34 -13.61 10.60
CA ARG A 268 -18.95 -12.28 10.38
C ARG A 268 -20.47 -12.35 10.32
N ILE A 269 -21.01 -13.32 9.59
CA ILE A 269 -22.46 -13.55 9.47
C ILE A 269 -23.07 -13.96 10.80
N LEU A 270 -22.46 -14.90 11.53
CA LEU A 270 -22.91 -15.33 12.85
C LEU A 270 -22.95 -14.18 13.87
N LYS A 271 -22.00 -13.26 13.79
CA LYS A 271 -22.00 -12.02 14.61
C LYS A 271 -23.22 -11.15 14.33
N VAL A 272 -23.64 -11.04 13.06
CA VAL A 272 -24.87 -10.31 12.67
C VAL A 272 -26.12 -11.01 13.20
N LEU A 273 -26.13 -12.33 13.18
CA LEU A 273 -27.22 -13.16 13.71
C LEU A 273 -27.22 -13.27 15.25
N ASN A 274 -26.28 -12.61 15.93
CA ASN A 274 -26.05 -12.71 17.40
C ASN A 274 -25.75 -14.13 17.88
N ARG A 275 -25.28 -15.04 17.01
CA ARG A 275 -24.86 -16.42 17.34
C ARG A 275 -23.40 -16.40 17.81
N PHE A 276 -23.13 -15.69 18.91
CA PHE A 276 -21.77 -15.36 19.36
C PHE A 276 -20.98 -16.58 19.81
N ASP A 277 -21.61 -17.60 20.41
CA ASP A 277 -20.92 -18.82 20.85
C ASP A 277 -20.38 -19.61 19.66
N GLU A 278 -21.15 -19.75 18.59
CA GLU A 278 -20.71 -20.43 17.38
C GLU A 278 -19.59 -19.64 16.68
N ALA A 279 -19.74 -18.34 16.57
CA ALA A 279 -18.71 -17.46 16.04
C ALA A 279 -17.40 -17.59 16.82
N LYS A 280 -17.46 -17.67 18.15
CA LYS A 280 -16.32 -17.87 19.02
C LYS A 280 -15.62 -19.21 18.76
N GLN A 281 -16.37 -20.31 18.66
CA GLN A 281 -15.82 -21.63 18.38
C GLN A 281 -15.04 -21.65 17.06
N ILE A 282 -15.62 -21.08 16.01
CA ILE A 282 -14.97 -20.99 14.69
C ILE A 282 -13.72 -20.11 14.77
N THR A 283 -13.80 -18.97 15.44
CA THR A 283 -12.65 -18.06 15.60
C THR A 283 -11.50 -18.75 16.34
N GLN A 284 -11.81 -19.52 17.40
CA GLN A 284 -10.81 -20.32 18.12
C GLN A 284 -10.20 -21.43 17.25
N LYS A 285 -11.00 -22.08 16.40
CA LYS A 285 -10.53 -23.06 15.42
C LYS A 285 -9.59 -22.41 14.41
N LEU A 286 -9.98 -21.25 13.84
CA LEU A 286 -9.17 -20.48 12.90
C LEU A 286 -7.81 -20.10 13.46
N LEU A 287 -7.72 -19.69 14.73
CA LEU A 287 -6.46 -19.39 15.41
C LEU A 287 -5.49 -20.58 15.48
N LYS A 288 -6.00 -21.81 15.38
CA LYS A 288 -5.19 -23.03 15.45
C LYS A 288 -4.70 -23.51 14.10
N THR A 289 -5.22 -22.99 12.98
CA THR A 289 -4.79 -23.40 11.64
C THR A 289 -3.34 -22.98 11.37
N SER A 290 -2.61 -23.78 10.59
CA SER A 290 -1.21 -23.50 10.23
C SER A 290 -1.06 -22.14 9.52
N ILE A 291 -1.95 -21.84 8.59
CA ILE A 291 -2.00 -20.58 7.85
C ILE A 291 -2.06 -19.37 8.79
N ASN A 292 -2.99 -19.41 9.75
CA ASN A 292 -3.18 -18.29 10.66
C ASN A 292 -2.10 -18.21 11.75
N LYS A 293 -1.41 -19.31 12.05
CA LYS A 293 -0.25 -19.29 12.94
C LYS A 293 0.98 -18.67 12.29
N THR A 294 1.11 -18.75 10.99
CA THR A 294 2.25 -18.20 10.24
C THR A 294 2.10 -16.70 10.00
N ILE A 295 0.91 -16.23 9.63
CA ILE A 295 0.66 -14.84 9.27
C ILE A 295 0.22 -14.04 10.51
N LYS A 296 1.10 -13.20 11.05
CA LYS A 296 0.84 -12.38 12.25
C LYS A 296 -0.37 -11.45 12.08
N LYS A 297 -0.54 -10.86 10.88
CA LYS A 297 -1.68 -9.99 10.54
C LYS A 297 -3.02 -10.73 10.75
N ASN A 298 -3.09 -12.00 10.38
CA ASN A 298 -4.27 -12.84 10.61
C ASN A 298 -4.50 -13.13 12.10
N GLN A 299 -3.43 -13.43 12.85
CA GLN A 299 -3.55 -13.65 14.29
C GLN A 299 -4.09 -12.41 15.00
N ILE A 300 -3.54 -11.24 14.70
CA ILE A 300 -3.96 -9.96 15.28
C ILE A 300 -5.46 -9.75 15.05
N ARG A 301 -5.93 -9.92 13.81
CA ARG A 301 -7.36 -9.79 13.47
C ARG A 301 -8.23 -10.79 14.22
N LEU A 302 -7.83 -12.08 14.25
CA LEU A 302 -8.61 -13.12 14.92
C LEU A 302 -8.67 -12.93 16.44
N ILE A 303 -7.59 -12.49 17.06
CA ILE A 303 -7.55 -12.19 18.50
C ILE A 303 -8.47 -11.01 18.81
N TYR A 304 -8.48 -9.98 17.96
CA TYR A 304 -9.41 -8.85 18.09
C TYR A 304 -10.87 -9.31 17.98
N ASP A 305 -11.20 -10.13 16.97
CA ASP A 305 -12.54 -10.68 16.81
C ASP A 305 -12.95 -11.54 18.00
N LEU A 306 -12.04 -12.38 18.51
CA LEU A 306 -12.29 -13.21 19.69
C LEU A 306 -12.52 -12.36 20.93
N ALA A 307 -11.75 -11.30 21.14
CA ALA A 307 -11.96 -10.38 22.25
C ALA A 307 -13.35 -9.72 22.20
N ASN A 308 -13.76 -9.28 21.01
CA ASN A 308 -15.11 -8.72 20.83
C ASN A 308 -16.22 -9.73 21.12
N LEU A 309 -16.04 -10.98 20.71
CA LEU A 309 -16.99 -12.06 20.96
C LEU A 309 -17.07 -12.40 22.46
N GLU A 310 -15.94 -12.47 23.15
CA GLU A 310 -15.88 -12.69 24.61
C GLU A 310 -16.59 -11.55 25.36
N ALA A 311 -16.39 -10.30 24.93
CA ALA A 311 -17.08 -9.15 25.51
C ALA A 311 -18.59 -9.22 25.32
N ARG A 312 -19.07 -9.62 24.13
CA ARG A 312 -20.50 -9.80 23.83
C ARG A 312 -21.13 -10.93 24.65
N LEU A 313 -20.35 -11.95 24.97
CA LEU A 313 -20.75 -13.08 25.82
C LEU A 313 -20.65 -12.77 27.32
N GLY A 314 -20.24 -11.56 27.72
CA GLY A 314 -20.12 -11.16 29.12
C GLY A 314 -18.79 -11.57 29.77
N ASN A 315 -17.86 -12.18 29.04
CA ASN A 315 -16.57 -12.66 29.55
C ASN A 315 -15.53 -11.54 29.54
N HIS A 316 -15.80 -10.45 30.25
CA HIS A 316 -15.02 -9.20 30.16
C HIS A 316 -13.53 -9.37 30.51
N ASN A 317 -13.19 -10.24 31.47
CA ASN A 317 -11.78 -10.52 31.83
C ASN A 317 -11.03 -11.16 30.65
N ASN A 318 -11.62 -12.17 30.02
CA ASN A 318 -11.02 -12.81 28.84
C ASN A 318 -10.90 -11.83 27.66
N ALA A 319 -11.92 -11.01 27.45
CA ALA A 319 -11.90 -9.99 26.41
C ALA A 319 -10.76 -8.98 26.64
N TYR A 320 -10.54 -8.56 27.87
CA TYR A 320 -9.45 -7.66 28.25
C TYR A 320 -8.08 -8.29 28.00
N ASP A 321 -7.86 -9.53 28.45
CA ASP A 321 -6.60 -10.25 28.24
C ASP A 321 -6.28 -10.44 26.74
N LEU A 322 -7.31 -10.74 25.94
CA LEU A 322 -7.18 -10.86 24.50
C LEU A 322 -6.84 -9.51 23.84
N MET A 323 -7.42 -8.41 24.31
CA MET A 323 -7.09 -7.08 23.80
C MET A 323 -5.64 -6.68 24.13
N ILE A 324 -5.15 -6.98 25.33
CA ILE A 324 -3.73 -6.79 25.66
C ILE A 324 -2.85 -7.61 24.69
N ARG A 325 -3.20 -8.87 24.48
CA ARG A 325 -2.45 -9.73 23.55
C ARG A 325 -2.49 -9.21 22.13
N HIS A 326 -3.64 -8.72 21.66
CA HIS A 326 -3.78 -8.05 20.36
C HIS A 326 -2.82 -6.87 20.23
N ASP A 327 -2.79 -5.96 21.22
CA ASP A 327 -1.97 -4.76 21.18
C ASP A 327 -0.47 -5.13 21.19
N ILE A 328 -0.04 -6.06 22.02
CA ILE A 328 1.34 -6.55 22.05
C ILE A 328 1.77 -7.13 20.68
N LEU A 329 0.93 -7.94 20.05
CA LEU A 329 1.24 -8.53 18.75
C LEU A 329 1.26 -7.49 17.65
N LYS A 330 0.33 -6.54 17.69
CA LYS A 330 0.25 -5.43 16.74
C LYS A 330 1.49 -4.55 16.82
N ASP A 331 1.90 -4.17 18.03
CA ASP A 331 3.09 -3.35 18.25
C ASP A 331 4.35 -4.10 17.83
N SER A 332 4.43 -5.41 18.12
CA SER A 332 5.54 -6.27 17.67
C SER A 332 5.64 -6.33 16.15
N LEU A 333 4.51 -6.46 15.44
CA LEU A 333 4.50 -6.48 13.98
C LEU A 333 4.89 -5.11 13.39
N MET A 334 4.40 -4.03 13.96
CA MET A 334 4.75 -2.67 13.55
C MET A 334 6.24 -2.40 13.73
N GLU A 335 6.81 -2.79 14.88
CA GLU A 335 8.25 -2.66 15.15
C GLU A 335 9.10 -3.51 14.19
N GLU A 336 8.67 -4.75 13.92
CA GLU A 336 9.35 -5.63 12.96
C GLU A 336 9.33 -5.03 11.55
N ASN A 337 8.17 -4.55 11.09
CA ASN A 337 8.04 -3.92 9.77
C ASN A 337 8.87 -2.64 9.67
N ARG A 338 8.90 -1.84 10.74
CA ARG A 338 9.76 -0.65 10.80
C ARG A 338 11.24 -1.02 10.68
N LYS A 339 11.71 -2.01 11.42
CA LYS A 339 13.11 -2.48 11.35
C LYS A 339 13.46 -3.01 9.96
N LYS A 340 12.55 -3.78 9.33
CA LYS A 340 12.73 -4.29 7.97
C LYS A 340 12.80 -3.16 6.95
N MET A 341 11.90 -2.18 7.05
CA MET A 341 11.89 -1.02 6.16
C MET A 341 13.20 -0.23 6.27
N PHE A 342 13.72 -0.02 7.49
CA PHE A 342 15.02 0.63 7.67
C PHE A 342 16.17 -0.19 7.07
N ALA A 343 16.16 -1.53 7.25
CA ALA A 343 17.17 -2.40 6.67
C ALA A 343 17.12 -2.39 5.13
N ASP A 344 15.95 -2.40 4.54
CA ASP A 344 15.76 -2.33 3.08
C ASP A 344 16.22 -0.96 2.54
N MET A 345 15.87 0.13 3.21
CA MET A 345 16.37 1.48 2.87
C MET A 345 17.89 1.57 2.98
N GLU A 346 18.49 1.01 4.04
CA GLU A 346 19.94 0.96 4.20
C GLU A 346 20.59 0.13 3.09
N MET A 347 20.00 -1.01 2.73
CA MET A 347 20.50 -1.85 1.65
C MET A 347 20.42 -1.15 0.29
N GLN A 348 19.32 -0.47 -0.01
CA GLN A 348 19.17 0.35 -1.22
C GLN A 348 20.19 1.49 -1.26
N TYR A 349 20.37 2.18 -0.14
CA TYR A 349 21.39 3.23 -0.02
C TYR A 349 22.79 2.69 -0.27
N ARG A 350 23.17 1.58 0.38
CA ARG A 350 24.48 0.94 0.18
C ARG A 350 24.68 0.43 -1.25
N THR A 351 23.61 -0.03 -1.89
CA THR A 351 23.67 -0.48 -3.30
C THR A 351 23.89 0.72 -4.22
N ALA A 352 23.16 1.80 -4.01
CA ALA A 352 23.32 3.04 -4.76
C ALA A 352 24.73 3.67 -4.55
N GLU A 353 25.28 3.57 -3.32
CA GLU A 353 26.68 3.99 -3.05
C GLU A 353 27.69 3.13 -3.82
N LYS A 354 27.50 1.80 -3.82
CA LYS A 354 28.39 0.89 -4.56
C LYS A 354 28.31 1.13 -6.06
N GLU A 355 27.12 1.30 -6.63
CA GLU A 355 26.95 1.64 -8.05
C GLU A 355 27.61 2.97 -8.40
N LYS A 356 27.44 3.98 -7.54
CA LYS A 356 28.12 5.27 -7.69
C LYS A 356 29.65 5.14 -7.65
N ALA A 357 30.16 4.30 -6.75
CA ALA A 357 31.59 4.02 -6.65
C ALA A 357 32.10 3.24 -7.87
N ILE A 358 31.35 2.27 -8.39
CA ILE A 358 31.69 1.50 -9.61
C ILE A 358 31.74 2.43 -10.82
N ILE A 359 30.73 3.27 -11.02
CA ILE A 359 30.69 4.25 -12.11
C ILE A 359 31.84 5.23 -12.02
N GLN A 360 32.23 5.65 -10.81
CA GLN A 360 33.42 6.51 -10.60
C GLN A 360 34.69 5.79 -10.96
N LEU A 361 34.84 4.52 -10.60
CA LEU A 361 36.01 3.69 -10.91
C LEU A 361 36.10 3.37 -12.41
N GLU A 362 35.01 3.05 -13.08
CA GLU A 362 34.96 2.83 -14.53
C GLU A 362 35.31 4.10 -15.31
N ASN A 363 34.76 5.25 -14.88
CA ASN A 363 35.10 6.54 -15.49
C ASN A 363 36.56 6.90 -15.26
N LYS A 364 37.12 6.55 -14.09
CA LYS A 364 38.55 6.75 -13.79
C LYS A 364 39.47 5.86 -14.64
N ASN A 365 39.06 4.60 -14.87
CA ASN A 365 39.79 3.67 -15.72
C ASN A 365 39.74 4.07 -17.20
N LYS A 366 38.56 4.50 -17.71
CA LYS A 366 38.41 5.06 -19.07
C LYS A 366 39.27 6.31 -19.26
N LEU A 367 39.27 7.18 -18.25
CA LEU A 367 40.12 8.39 -18.28
C LEU A 367 41.61 8.02 -18.33
N ASN A 368 42.04 7.04 -17.53
CA ASN A 368 43.45 6.57 -17.53
C ASN A 368 43.86 5.93 -18.87
N GLN A 369 42.96 5.16 -19.50
CA GLN A 369 43.20 4.58 -20.83
C GLN A 369 43.33 5.67 -21.91
N ILE A 370 42.47 6.69 -21.88
CA ILE A 370 42.52 7.82 -22.82
C ILE A 370 43.85 8.60 -22.65
N LEU A 371 44.29 8.80 -21.41
CA LEU A 371 45.55 9.47 -21.10
C LEU A 371 46.75 8.64 -21.55
N LEU A 372 46.72 7.30 -21.44
CA LEU A 372 47.78 6.38 -21.83
C LEU A 372 47.94 6.33 -23.36
N TYR A 373 46.86 6.26 -24.12
CA TYR A 373 46.88 6.17 -25.58
C TYR A 373 47.01 7.53 -26.28
N GLY A 374 46.40 8.59 -25.69
CA GLY A 374 46.45 9.95 -26.20
C GLY A 374 47.80 10.65 -25.94
N GLY A 375 48.47 10.30 -24.83
CA GLY A 375 49.72 10.93 -24.42
C GLY A 375 50.92 10.59 -25.30
N ILE A 376 50.87 9.46 -26.01
CA ILE A 376 52.01 8.99 -26.84
C ILE A 376 52.01 9.65 -28.23
N SER A 377 50.85 10.03 -28.78
CA SER A 377 50.73 10.51 -30.16
C SER A 377 50.63 12.04 -30.35
N LEU A 378 50.40 12.80 -29.29
CA LEU A 378 50.03 14.22 -29.42
C LEU A 378 50.88 15.22 -28.60
N PHE A 379 51.99 14.79 -28.05
CA PHE A 379 52.79 15.56 -27.09
C PHE A 379 53.35 16.91 -27.61
N GLY A 380 53.37 17.16 -28.91
CA GLY A 380 53.98 18.37 -29.49
C GLY A 380 53.00 19.49 -29.89
N VAL A 381 51.72 19.17 -30.16
CA VAL A 381 50.77 20.15 -30.77
C VAL A 381 49.64 20.55 -29.82
N ILE A 382 49.39 19.76 -28.76
CA ILE A 382 48.15 19.87 -27.97
C ILE A 382 48.31 20.68 -26.66
N THR A 383 49.55 20.98 -26.20
CA THR A 383 49.73 21.68 -24.92
C THR A 383 49.07 23.08 -24.87
N ALA A 384 49.16 23.85 -25.92
CA ALA A 384 48.54 25.18 -25.96
C ALA A 384 46.98 25.09 -26.13
N TRP A 385 46.52 24.10 -26.92
CA TRP A 385 45.07 23.86 -27.14
C TRP A 385 44.44 23.14 -25.95
N ALA A 386 45.16 22.21 -25.32
CA ALA A 386 44.72 21.52 -24.11
C ALA A 386 44.53 22.48 -22.92
N LEU A 387 45.44 23.48 -22.77
CA LEU A 387 45.33 24.50 -21.73
C LEU A 387 44.11 25.43 -21.96
N TYR A 388 43.82 25.79 -23.19
CA TYR A 388 42.65 26.60 -23.54
C TYR A 388 41.36 25.81 -23.36
N ALA A 389 41.31 24.56 -23.89
CA ALA A 389 40.17 23.67 -23.72
C ALA A 389 39.93 23.31 -22.23
N TRP A 390 40.99 23.12 -21.44
CA TRP A 390 40.90 22.86 -19.99
C TRP A 390 40.28 24.06 -19.24
N ASN A 391 40.68 25.30 -19.60
CA ASN A 391 40.18 26.50 -18.92
C ASN A 391 38.67 26.77 -19.23
N VAL A 392 38.27 26.51 -20.47
CA VAL A 392 36.84 26.64 -20.90
C VAL A 392 35.99 25.54 -20.28
N ASN A 393 36.49 24.28 -20.27
CA ASN A 393 35.73 23.17 -19.66
C ASN A 393 35.62 23.30 -18.13
N ARG A 394 36.65 23.84 -17.46
CA ARG A 394 36.62 24.10 -16.02
C ARG A 394 35.54 25.12 -15.63
N LYS A 395 35.24 26.09 -16.49
CA LYS A 395 34.16 27.05 -16.26
C LYS A 395 32.78 26.42 -16.51
N ARG A 396 32.66 25.52 -17.50
CA ARG A 396 31.40 24.81 -17.79
C ARG A 396 31.03 23.79 -16.72
N THR A 397 32.01 22.95 -16.31
CA THR A 397 31.77 21.93 -15.28
C THR A 397 31.46 22.52 -13.91
N LYS A 398 32.01 23.68 -13.55
CA LYS A 398 31.61 24.39 -12.31
C LYS A 398 30.17 24.86 -12.36
N LYS A 399 29.70 25.32 -13.51
CA LYS A 399 28.31 25.78 -13.68
C LYS A 399 27.31 24.60 -13.64
N ASP A 400 27.67 23.50 -14.32
CA ASP A 400 26.82 22.30 -14.36
C ASP A 400 26.77 21.56 -13.01
N PHE A 401 27.90 21.57 -12.26
CA PHE A 401 27.93 21.03 -10.90
C PHE A 401 27.02 21.82 -9.95
N LEU A 402 27.02 23.14 -10.07
CA LEU A 402 26.16 24.01 -9.25
C LEU A 402 24.66 23.78 -9.55
N LEU A 403 24.33 23.63 -10.84
CA LEU A 403 22.97 23.35 -11.28
C LEU A 403 22.45 21.97 -10.81
N ARG A 404 23.30 20.94 -10.90
CA ARG A 404 22.92 19.59 -10.39
C ARG A 404 22.76 19.57 -8.89
N LYS A 405 23.59 20.30 -8.14
CA LYS A 405 23.46 20.41 -6.70
C LYS A 405 22.14 21.08 -6.30
N GLN A 406 21.74 22.14 -7.01
CA GLN A 406 20.46 22.80 -6.78
C GLN A 406 19.27 21.89 -7.11
N GLN A 407 19.34 21.11 -8.18
CA GLN A 407 18.30 20.14 -8.52
C GLN A 407 18.15 19.03 -7.47
N GLN A 408 19.26 18.48 -6.97
CA GLN A 408 19.24 17.47 -5.91
C GLN A 408 18.64 18.01 -4.59
N GLU A 409 18.92 19.24 -4.22
CA GLU A 409 18.32 19.86 -3.02
C GLU A 409 16.80 20.01 -3.14
N ILE A 410 16.31 20.31 -4.34
CA ILE A 410 14.87 20.41 -4.61
C ILE A 410 14.20 19.02 -4.53
N GLU A 411 14.81 17.98 -5.12
CA GLU A 411 14.31 16.60 -5.08
C GLU A 411 14.24 16.05 -3.64
N ILE A 412 15.28 16.30 -2.85
CA ILE A 412 15.31 15.90 -1.42
C ILE A 412 14.20 16.61 -0.65
N THR A 413 14.00 17.90 -0.89
CA THR A 413 12.96 18.67 -0.22
C THR A 413 11.57 18.14 -0.59
N HIS A 414 11.37 17.76 -1.84
CA HIS A 414 10.11 17.17 -2.32
C HIS A 414 9.83 15.82 -1.68
N ALA A 415 10.81 14.92 -1.68
CA ALA A 415 10.68 13.60 -1.06
C ALA A 415 10.40 13.68 0.45
N LEU A 416 11.02 14.64 1.15
CA LEU A 416 10.76 14.91 2.56
C LEU A 416 9.31 15.38 2.79
N MET A 417 8.82 16.29 1.93
CA MET A 417 7.44 16.78 2.03
C MET A 417 6.40 15.67 1.73
N GLU A 418 6.66 14.81 0.75
CA GLU A 418 5.78 13.66 0.46
C GLU A 418 5.79 12.65 1.61
N GLY A 419 6.97 12.36 2.18
CA GLY A 419 7.10 11.46 3.33
C GLY A 419 6.41 12.01 4.58
N GLU A 420 6.56 13.31 4.87
CA GLU A 420 5.83 13.97 5.97
C GLU A 420 4.31 13.85 5.77
N GLN A 421 3.83 14.06 4.55
CA GLN A 421 2.41 13.98 4.27
C GLN A 421 1.85 12.55 4.41
N GLN A 422 2.60 11.54 3.96
CA GLN A 422 2.22 10.14 4.13
C GLN A 422 2.14 9.76 5.61
N GLU A 423 3.10 10.22 6.41
CA GLU A 423 3.13 9.96 7.85
C GLU A 423 1.98 10.67 8.57
N ARG A 424 1.67 11.90 8.21
CA ARG A 424 0.49 12.62 8.75
C ARG A 424 -0.82 11.89 8.44
N ASN A 425 -0.97 11.40 7.21
CA ASN A 425 -2.15 10.63 6.82
C ASN A 425 -2.24 9.28 7.54
N ARG A 426 -1.09 8.65 7.85
CA ARG A 426 -1.02 7.42 8.64
C ARG A 426 -1.47 7.68 10.09
N LEU A 427 -0.87 8.69 10.71
CA LEU A 427 -1.19 9.09 12.08
C LEU A 427 -2.66 9.50 12.24
N ALA A 428 -3.21 10.24 11.28
CA ALA A 428 -4.62 10.63 11.30
C ALA A 428 -5.54 9.39 11.35
N ARG A 429 -5.25 8.39 10.54
CA ARG A 429 -6.04 7.13 10.53
C ARG A 429 -5.89 6.35 11.83
N GLU A 430 -4.67 6.25 12.38
CA GLU A 430 -4.43 5.57 13.66
C GLU A 430 -5.15 6.26 14.82
N LEU A 431 -5.17 7.59 14.81
CA LEU A 431 -5.91 8.38 15.81
C LEU A 431 -7.42 8.21 15.66
N HIS A 432 -7.93 8.32 14.43
CA HIS A 432 -9.36 8.22 14.18
C HIS A 432 -9.91 6.80 14.47
N ASP A 433 -9.29 5.78 13.89
CA ASP A 433 -9.81 4.41 13.91
C ASP A 433 -9.40 3.65 15.19
N GLY A 434 -8.19 3.90 15.68
CA GLY A 434 -7.65 3.23 16.87
C GLY A 434 -8.11 3.86 18.18
N LEU A 435 -7.73 5.11 18.41
CA LEU A 435 -8.01 5.81 19.67
C LEU A 435 -9.45 6.31 19.75
N GLY A 436 -9.98 6.87 18.66
CA GLY A 436 -11.34 7.40 18.62
C GLY A 436 -12.39 6.32 18.91
N GLY A 437 -12.23 5.15 18.31
CA GLY A 437 -13.11 4.02 18.57
C GLY A 437 -13.04 3.50 20.01
N ARG A 438 -11.82 3.42 20.59
CA ARG A 438 -11.62 2.97 21.99
C ARG A 438 -12.24 3.95 23.01
N ILE A 439 -12.00 5.24 22.84
CA ILE A 439 -12.56 6.26 23.74
C ILE A 439 -14.08 6.29 23.63
N THR A 440 -14.63 6.17 22.42
CA THR A 440 -16.08 6.09 22.21
C THR A 440 -16.68 4.84 22.89
N GLY A 441 -15.99 3.70 22.83
CA GLY A 441 -16.39 2.47 23.54
C GLY A 441 -16.34 2.62 25.05
N ILE A 442 -15.31 3.27 25.60
CA ILE A 442 -15.19 3.56 27.02
C ILE A 442 -16.33 4.51 27.46
N LYS A 443 -16.60 5.57 26.69
CA LYS A 443 -17.71 6.50 26.95
C LYS A 443 -19.03 5.74 27.05
N MET A 444 -19.34 4.88 26.08
CA MET A 444 -20.60 4.12 26.03
C MET A 444 -20.75 3.19 27.25
N ASN A 445 -19.65 2.54 27.68
CA ASN A 445 -19.64 1.71 28.89
C ASN A 445 -19.88 2.56 30.16
N VAL A 446 -19.29 3.75 30.24
CA VAL A 446 -19.47 4.69 31.36
C VAL A 446 -20.89 5.26 31.36
N GLU A 447 -21.50 5.56 30.20
CA GLU A 447 -22.89 5.98 30.07
C GLU A 447 -23.87 4.91 30.58
N ILE A 448 -23.63 3.63 30.20
CA ILE A 448 -24.45 2.49 30.67
C ILE A 448 -24.33 2.33 32.19
N LEU A 449 -23.12 2.47 32.74
CA LEU A 449 -22.90 2.41 34.18
C LEU A 449 -23.57 3.58 34.91
N SER A 450 -23.59 4.77 34.29
CA SER A 450 -24.21 5.99 34.88
C SER A 450 -25.73 5.89 35.02
N GLN A 451 -26.38 5.00 34.27
CA GLN A 451 -27.82 4.75 34.37
C GLN A 451 -28.23 3.84 35.54
N ASN A 452 -27.27 3.02 36.07
CA ASN A 452 -27.56 1.95 37.00
C ASN A 452 -26.91 2.09 38.41
N TYR A 453 -26.23 3.19 38.71
CA TYR A 453 -25.50 3.38 39.97
C TYR A 453 -25.79 4.71 40.68
N ASP A 454 -25.71 4.74 42.02
CA ASP A 454 -25.95 5.93 42.89
C ASP A 454 -24.96 7.10 42.72
N LYS A 455 -23.92 6.96 41.88
CA LYS A 455 -22.90 7.98 41.58
C LYS A 455 -23.09 8.65 40.21
N LYS A 456 -24.32 8.90 39.82
CA LYS A 456 -24.69 9.44 38.50
C LYS A 456 -23.94 10.72 38.09
N GLU A 457 -23.73 11.64 39.03
CA GLU A 457 -23.05 12.93 38.76
C GLU A 457 -21.54 12.79 38.47
N GLU A 458 -20.84 11.90 39.17
CA GLU A 458 -19.42 11.65 38.92
C GLU A 458 -19.19 10.97 37.59
N LEU A 459 -20.02 9.99 37.22
CA LEU A 459 -19.97 9.31 35.95
C LEU A 459 -20.35 10.22 34.77
N GLN A 460 -21.30 11.15 34.95
CA GLN A 460 -21.62 12.16 33.94
C GLN A 460 -20.47 13.16 33.70
N LYS A 461 -19.68 13.49 34.74
CA LYS A 461 -18.46 14.28 34.55
C LYS A 461 -17.43 13.53 33.69
N ILE A 462 -17.26 12.23 33.91
CA ILE A 462 -16.36 11.39 33.11
C ILE A 462 -16.84 11.31 31.65
N VAL A 463 -18.14 11.12 31.43
CA VAL A 463 -18.72 11.14 30.07
C VAL A 463 -18.43 12.46 29.37
N LYS A 464 -18.63 13.59 30.08
CA LYS A 464 -18.32 14.92 29.53
C LYS A 464 -16.83 15.10 29.18
N GLN A 465 -15.93 14.58 30.02
CA GLN A 465 -14.50 14.60 29.73
C GLN A 465 -14.13 13.69 28.54
N LEU A 466 -14.78 12.54 28.40
CA LEU A 466 -14.60 11.66 27.25
C LEU A 466 -15.15 12.30 25.97
N ASP A 467 -16.27 13.04 26.04
CA ASP A 467 -16.78 13.80 24.89
C ASP A 467 -15.78 14.87 24.43
N ILE A 468 -15.21 15.61 25.36
CA ILE A 468 -14.18 16.59 25.07
C ILE A 468 -12.96 15.91 24.43
N ALA A 469 -12.49 14.81 25.00
CA ALA A 469 -11.36 14.06 24.47
C ALA A 469 -11.63 13.48 23.06
N ILE A 470 -12.85 13.02 22.80
CA ILE A 470 -13.28 12.55 21.46
C ILE A 470 -13.25 13.70 20.45
N VAL A 471 -13.77 14.88 20.84
CA VAL A 471 -13.77 16.07 19.98
C VAL A 471 -12.34 16.53 19.71
N GLU A 472 -11.49 16.63 20.73
CA GLU A 472 -10.08 17.02 20.58
C GLU A 472 -9.31 16.02 19.69
N LEU A 473 -9.53 14.73 19.87
CA LEU A 473 -8.90 13.69 19.08
C LEU A 473 -9.37 13.72 17.61
N ARG A 474 -10.67 13.93 17.39
CA ARG A 474 -11.21 14.13 16.04
C ARG A 474 -10.64 15.36 15.36
N ASN A 475 -10.55 16.47 16.08
CA ASN A 475 -9.97 17.70 15.56
C ASN A 475 -8.49 17.51 15.24
N THR A 476 -7.74 16.78 16.08
CA THR A 476 -6.33 16.47 15.84
C THR A 476 -6.16 15.57 14.62
N ALA A 477 -6.96 14.53 14.50
CA ALA A 477 -6.94 13.63 13.33
C ALA A 477 -7.33 14.39 12.04
N HIS A 478 -8.35 15.25 12.10
CA HIS A 478 -8.79 16.07 10.98
C HIS A 478 -7.73 17.10 10.54
N ASN A 479 -6.96 17.64 11.50
CA ASN A 479 -5.84 18.53 11.20
C ASN A 479 -4.66 17.83 10.52
N LEU A 480 -4.51 16.52 10.73
CA LEU A 480 -3.47 15.70 10.10
C LEU A 480 -3.87 15.19 8.70
N ASP A 481 -5.15 14.96 8.45
CA ASP A 481 -5.66 14.35 7.21
C ASP A 481 -6.31 15.41 6.28
N PRO A 482 -5.83 15.58 5.05
CA PRO A 482 -6.45 16.45 4.06
C PRO A 482 -7.67 15.81 3.36
N SER A 483 -8.38 14.88 3.98
CA SER A 483 -9.54 14.18 3.38
C SER A 483 -10.64 15.13 2.91
N ALA A 484 -10.87 16.25 3.62
CA ALA A 484 -11.78 17.30 3.20
C ALA A 484 -11.34 17.93 1.87
N LEU A 485 -10.03 18.16 1.71
CA LEU A 485 -9.46 18.68 0.47
C LEU A 485 -9.70 17.73 -0.72
N GLN A 486 -9.50 16.44 -0.51
CA GLN A 486 -9.69 15.44 -1.56
C GLN A 486 -11.16 15.28 -1.97
N LYS A 487 -12.08 15.43 -1.02
CA LYS A 487 -13.50 15.16 -1.20
C LYS A 487 -14.29 16.39 -1.65
N TYR A 488 -13.95 17.57 -1.14
CA TYR A 488 -14.74 18.79 -1.31
C TYR A 488 -13.98 19.95 -1.95
N GLY A 489 -12.69 19.78 -2.26
CA GLY A 489 -11.84 20.78 -2.87
C GLY A 489 -11.25 21.81 -1.91
N LEU A 490 -10.33 22.62 -2.43
CA LEU A 490 -9.48 23.52 -1.64
C LEU A 490 -10.28 24.58 -0.89
N GLN A 491 -11.22 25.21 -1.53
CA GLN A 491 -12.01 26.30 -0.92
C GLN A 491 -12.81 25.80 0.27
N THR A 492 -13.49 24.67 0.14
CA THR A 492 -14.28 24.06 1.20
C THR A 492 -13.37 23.60 2.34
N ALA A 493 -12.26 22.94 2.02
CA ALA A 493 -11.31 22.46 3.03
C ALA A 493 -10.71 23.60 3.86
N ILE A 494 -10.39 24.74 3.25
CA ILE A 494 -9.92 25.94 3.96
C ILE A 494 -11.03 26.50 4.86
N SER A 495 -12.25 26.60 4.35
CA SER A 495 -13.40 27.08 5.15
C SER A 495 -13.66 26.21 6.36
N ASP A 496 -13.71 24.90 6.18
CA ASP A 496 -13.91 23.93 7.27
C ASP A 496 -12.79 23.99 8.31
N PHE A 497 -11.54 24.12 7.84
CA PHE A 497 -10.41 24.28 8.74
C PHE A 497 -10.49 25.55 9.57
N CYS A 498 -10.80 26.68 8.96
CA CYS A 498 -10.99 27.96 9.67
C CYS A 498 -12.14 27.85 10.68
N GLN A 499 -13.25 27.22 10.30
CA GLN A 499 -14.38 27.00 11.20
C GLN A 499 -14.00 26.14 12.41
N SER A 500 -13.13 25.13 12.20
CA SER A 500 -12.63 24.26 13.28
C SER A 500 -11.73 25.00 14.28
N LEU A 501 -11.08 26.08 13.87
CA LEU A 501 -10.23 26.92 14.71
C LEU A 501 -10.98 28.04 15.42
N GLN A 502 -12.18 28.39 14.96
CA GLN A 502 -13.00 29.47 15.53
C GLN A 502 -13.53 29.10 16.91
N ASN A 503 -13.35 29.99 17.87
CA ASN A 503 -13.85 29.80 19.23
C ASN A 503 -14.13 31.17 19.89
N GLU A 504 -14.53 31.19 21.16
CA GLU A 504 -14.82 32.45 21.90
C GLU A 504 -13.62 33.41 22.01
N LYS A 505 -12.39 32.93 21.83
CA LYS A 505 -11.16 33.73 21.95
C LYS A 505 -10.65 34.26 20.62
N HIS A 506 -10.93 33.56 19.50
CA HIS A 506 -10.40 33.88 18.18
C HIS A 506 -11.54 33.96 17.16
N ASN A 507 -11.75 35.14 16.60
CA ASN A 507 -12.67 35.38 15.49
C ASN A 507 -11.89 35.32 14.17
N ILE A 508 -12.18 34.34 13.32
CA ILE A 508 -11.47 34.15 12.05
C ILE A 508 -12.37 34.60 10.89
N LYS A 509 -11.96 35.62 10.18
CA LYS A 509 -12.62 36.12 8.98
C LYS A 509 -11.96 35.54 7.75
N ILE A 510 -12.77 35.03 6.80
CA ILE A 510 -12.28 34.34 5.62
C ILE A 510 -12.80 35.03 4.36
N TYR A 511 -11.90 35.31 3.43
CA TYR A 511 -12.22 35.83 2.10
C TYR A 511 -11.51 34.97 1.06
N THR A 512 -12.26 34.14 0.35
CA THR A 512 -11.70 33.29 -0.71
C THR A 512 -12.34 33.58 -2.03
N ASN A 513 -11.53 33.63 -3.09
CA ASN A 513 -12.01 33.87 -4.45
C ASN A 513 -11.20 33.06 -5.46
N GLY A 514 -11.89 32.33 -6.36
CA GLY A 514 -11.28 31.60 -7.47
C GLY A 514 -10.47 30.35 -7.10
N LEU A 515 -10.43 29.95 -5.84
CA LEU A 515 -9.65 28.75 -5.40
C LEU A 515 -10.18 27.44 -6.00
N SER A 516 -11.43 27.39 -6.44
CA SER A 516 -12.01 26.25 -7.16
C SER A 516 -11.38 26.02 -8.54
N ASP A 517 -10.78 27.06 -9.12
CA ASP A 517 -10.18 27.00 -10.45
C ASP A 517 -8.77 26.42 -10.44
N LEU A 518 -8.17 26.28 -9.26
CA LEU A 518 -6.89 25.60 -9.05
C LEU A 518 -7.09 24.07 -9.14
N GLN A 519 -6.82 23.49 -10.32
CA GLN A 519 -7.13 22.07 -10.60
C GLN A 519 -6.04 21.09 -10.13
N ASP A 520 -4.79 21.51 -10.06
CA ASP A 520 -3.68 20.63 -9.69
C ASP A 520 -3.74 20.24 -8.21
N LYS A 521 -3.90 18.94 -7.95
CA LYS A 521 -4.03 18.38 -6.59
C LYS A 521 -2.79 18.59 -5.73
N LYS A 522 -1.59 18.63 -6.30
CA LYS A 522 -0.36 18.86 -5.56
C LYS A 522 -0.26 20.31 -5.12
N TRP A 523 -0.69 21.22 -5.98
CA TRP A 523 -0.80 22.63 -5.67
C TRP A 523 -1.86 22.88 -4.61
N GLN A 524 -3.05 22.30 -4.76
CA GLN A 524 -4.12 22.39 -3.76
C GLN A 524 -3.64 21.95 -2.39
N LEU A 525 -2.90 20.82 -2.30
CA LEU A 525 -2.38 20.31 -1.05
C LEU A 525 -1.33 21.25 -0.44
N SER A 526 -0.41 21.76 -1.26
CA SER A 526 0.62 22.69 -0.79
C SER A 526 0.01 23.99 -0.27
N VAL A 527 -0.96 24.56 -0.99
CA VAL A 527 -1.71 25.76 -0.58
C VAL A 527 -2.47 25.49 0.71
N TYR A 528 -3.16 24.36 0.79
CA TYR A 528 -3.88 23.98 2.02
C TYR A 528 -2.93 23.91 3.22
N ARG A 529 -1.75 23.30 3.07
CA ARG A 529 -0.75 23.19 4.14
C ARG A 529 -0.13 24.52 4.53
N ILE A 530 0.10 25.40 3.57
CA ILE A 530 0.55 26.76 3.85
C ILE A 530 -0.50 27.51 4.70
N VAL A 531 -1.76 27.50 4.28
CA VAL A 531 -2.85 28.16 5.01
C VAL A 531 -3.03 27.54 6.39
N GLN A 532 -2.99 26.22 6.49
CA GLN A 532 -3.09 25.48 7.76
C GLN A 532 -2.01 25.91 8.75
N GLU A 533 -0.76 25.97 8.31
CA GLU A 533 0.38 26.35 9.15
C GLU A 533 0.30 27.83 9.56
N LEU A 534 -0.05 28.72 8.62
CA LEU A 534 -0.20 30.14 8.90
C LEU A 534 -1.28 30.41 9.95
N LEU A 535 -2.46 29.82 9.77
CA LEU A 535 -3.57 29.98 10.72
C LEU A 535 -3.28 29.33 12.07
N THR A 536 -2.64 28.17 12.07
CA THR A 536 -2.23 27.49 13.30
C THR A 536 -1.22 28.34 14.07
N ASN A 537 -0.27 28.96 13.37
CA ASN A 537 0.70 29.87 13.98
C ASN A 537 0.03 31.13 14.55
N ALA A 538 -0.90 31.72 13.80
CA ALA A 538 -1.68 32.86 14.30
C ALA A 538 -2.46 32.48 15.57
N VAL A 539 -3.23 31.39 15.57
CA VAL A 539 -4.02 30.96 16.73
C VAL A 539 -3.14 30.61 17.93
N LYS A 540 -2.01 29.93 17.73
CA LYS A 540 -1.16 29.46 18.83
C LYS A 540 -0.24 30.52 19.40
N HIS A 541 0.23 31.45 18.57
CA HIS A 541 1.36 32.32 18.94
C HIS A 541 1.04 33.79 19.01
N SER A 542 0.01 34.27 18.30
CA SER A 542 -0.27 35.69 18.23
C SER A 542 -1.01 36.26 19.46
N GLN A 543 -1.82 35.46 20.14
CA GLN A 543 -2.80 35.92 21.15
C GLN A 543 -3.83 36.89 20.55
N ALA A 544 -4.07 36.83 19.25
CA ALA A 544 -4.99 37.70 18.55
C ALA A 544 -6.45 37.40 18.90
N SER A 545 -7.27 38.45 18.95
CA SER A 545 -8.72 38.32 19.02
C SER A 545 -9.36 38.21 17.64
N GLU A 546 -8.69 38.71 16.61
CA GLU A 546 -9.14 38.65 15.21
C GLU A 546 -8.00 38.18 14.30
N ILE A 547 -8.32 37.25 13.43
CA ILE A 547 -7.42 36.73 12.41
C ILE A 547 -8.17 36.81 11.07
N GLN A 548 -7.53 37.34 10.04
CA GLN A 548 -8.11 37.43 8.70
C GLN A 548 -7.29 36.60 7.72
N LEU A 549 -7.97 35.76 6.94
CA LEU A 549 -7.40 35.06 5.81
C LEU A 549 -8.02 35.61 4.52
N GLN A 550 -7.17 36.06 3.62
CA GLN A 550 -7.53 36.29 2.23
C GLN A 550 -6.78 35.30 1.33
N ALA A 551 -7.48 34.61 0.46
CA ALA A 551 -6.87 33.70 -0.52
C ALA A 551 -7.56 33.83 -1.87
N THR A 552 -6.83 34.30 -2.87
CA THR A 552 -7.37 34.57 -4.21
C THR A 552 -6.51 33.87 -5.26
N PHE A 553 -7.18 33.19 -6.18
CA PHE A 553 -6.54 32.63 -7.38
C PHE A 553 -7.20 33.22 -8.63
N LYS A 554 -6.43 33.93 -9.43
CA LYS A 554 -6.90 34.53 -10.68
C LYS A 554 -5.74 34.70 -11.66
N ASP A 555 -5.97 34.45 -12.93
CA ASP A 555 -5.00 34.65 -14.03
C ASP A 555 -3.64 33.98 -13.76
N ASN A 556 -3.66 32.74 -13.25
CA ASN A 556 -2.48 31.96 -12.83
C ASN A 556 -1.67 32.62 -11.67
N LEU A 557 -2.25 33.54 -10.95
CA LEU A 557 -1.64 34.15 -9.78
C LEU A 557 -2.42 33.72 -8.53
N LEU A 558 -1.73 33.13 -7.58
CA LEU A 558 -2.23 32.81 -6.25
C LEU A 558 -1.70 33.84 -5.26
N LEU A 559 -2.60 34.49 -4.55
CA LEU A 559 -2.30 35.41 -3.46
C LEU A 559 -2.91 34.87 -2.17
N ILE A 560 -2.10 34.75 -1.13
CA ILE A 560 -2.55 34.39 0.20
C ILE A 560 -2.05 35.45 1.18
N GLU A 561 -2.96 36.01 1.95
CA GLU A 561 -2.66 36.94 3.02
C GLU A 561 -3.29 36.44 4.31
N VAL A 562 -2.49 36.38 5.37
CA VAL A 562 -2.96 36.09 6.71
C VAL A 562 -2.53 37.24 7.61
N GLU A 563 -3.51 37.89 8.22
CA GLU A 563 -3.32 39.01 9.14
C GLU A 563 -3.87 38.67 10.53
N ASP A 564 -3.16 38.99 11.57
CA ASP A 564 -3.61 38.89 12.96
C ASP A 564 -3.35 40.19 13.72
N ASN A 565 -4.26 40.56 14.63
CA ASN A 565 -4.15 41.71 15.50
C ASN A 565 -3.49 41.38 16.85
N GLY A 566 -2.60 40.41 16.86
CA GLY A 566 -1.99 39.87 18.06
C GLY A 566 -0.77 40.66 18.55
N LYS A 567 0.08 39.99 19.33
CA LYS A 567 1.25 40.62 19.97
C LYS A 567 2.40 40.95 18.99
N GLY A 568 2.37 40.44 17.75
CA GLY A 568 3.45 40.59 16.81
C GLY A 568 4.81 40.05 17.28
N PHE A 569 5.85 40.30 16.51
CA PHE A 569 7.25 39.96 16.82
C PHE A 569 8.22 40.71 15.90
N ASP A 570 9.48 40.83 16.29
CA ASP A 570 10.52 41.33 15.39
C ASP A 570 11.00 40.24 14.45
N PRO A 571 10.75 40.36 13.12
CA PRO A 571 11.15 39.36 12.14
C PRO A 571 12.67 39.11 12.04
N LYS A 572 13.49 40.02 12.54
CA LYS A 572 14.95 39.92 12.52
C LYS A 572 15.52 39.20 13.73
N SER A 573 14.79 39.18 14.85
CA SER A 573 15.26 38.64 16.13
C SER A 573 14.94 37.18 16.35
N ILE A 574 14.00 36.60 15.58
CA ILE A 574 13.62 35.21 15.74
C ILE A 574 14.48 34.32 14.83
N SER A 575 15.23 33.38 15.44
CA SER A 575 15.72 32.22 14.68
C SER A 575 14.50 31.54 14.06
N ARG A 576 14.38 31.56 12.73
CA ARG A 576 13.23 31.03 12.00
C ARG A 576 12.86 29.64 12.53
N ASN A 577 11.75 29.55 13.24
CA ASN A 577 11.24 28.31 13.80
C ASN A 577 10.87 27.35 12.67
N MET A 578 10.85 26.04 12.98
CA MET A 578 10.59 24.95 12.01
C MET A 578 9.35 25.20 11.14
N GLY A 579 8.29 25.83 11.71
CA GLY A 579 7.04 26.17 11.00
C GLY A 579 7.24 27.18 9.85
N LEU A 580 7.90 28.32 10.12
CA LEU A 580 8.14 29.35 9.09
C LEU A 580 9.09 28.83 7.99
N ASN A 581 10.10 28.05 8.34
CA ASN A 581 10.98 27.39 7.37
C ASN A 581 10.21 26.42 6.48
N ASN A 582 9.25 25.67 7.03
CA ASN A 582 8.40 24.77 6.26
C ASN A 582 7.46 25.53 5.31
N ILE A 583 6.93 26.67 5.73
CA ILE A 583 6.12 27.54 4.86
C ILE A 583 6.99 28.07 3.71
N GLU A 584 8.15 28.64 4.02
CA GLU A 584 9.09 29.19 3.04
C GLU A 584 9.54 28.11 2.02
N ALA A 585 9.86 26.91 2.50
CA ALA A 585 10.20 25.78 1.63
C ALA A 585 9.04 25.41 0.68
N ARG A 586 7.79 25.40 1.17
CA ARG A 586 6.60 25.14 0.35
C ARG A 586 6.32 26.27 -0.64
N VAL A 587 6.49 27.51 -0.22
CA VAL A 587 6.35 28.69 -1.10
C VAL A 587 7.41 28.65 -2.20
N ASN A 588 8.66 28.40 -1.85
CA ASN A 588 9.75 28.25 -2.82
C ASN A 588 9.50 27.06 -3.80
N TYR A 589 8.96 25.95 -3.29
CA TYR A 589 8.54 24.83 -4.13
C TYR A 589 7.47 25.24 -5.16
N LEU A 590 6.55 26.09 -4.76
CA LEU A 590 5.53 26.67 -5.65
C LEU A 590 6.08 27.83 -6.52
N GLY A 591 7.38 28.09 -6.47
CA GLY A 591 8.00 29.21 -7.23
C GLY A 591 7.53 30.60 -6.76
N GLY A 592 7.00 30.68 -5.55
CA GLY A 592 6.43 31.90 -4.99
C GLY A 592 7.42 32.71 -4.14
N LYS A 593 6.90 33.82 -3.62
CA LYS A 593 7.57 34.69 -2.64
C LYS A 593 6.72 34.81 -1.39
N MET A 594 7.38 34.91 -0.23
CA MET A 594 6.74 35.16 1.03
C MET A 594 7.34 36.42 1.68
N GLU A 595 6.47 37.31 2.13
CA GLU A 595 6.84 38.52 2.84
C GLU A 595 6.14 38.55 4.22
N ILE A 596 6.87 38.91 5.24
CA ILE A 596 6.38 38.94 6.62
C ILE A 596 6.52 40.37 7.15
N TYR A 597 5.42 40.92 7.56
CA TYR A 597 5.32 42.22 8.23
C TYR A 597 4.82 41.95 9.63
N SER A 598 5.63 42.26 10.65
CA SER A 598 5.23 42.08 12.06
C SER A 598 5.90 43.12 12.92
N GLU A 599 5.14 43.64 13.86
CA GLU A 599 5.60 44.63 14.81
C GLU A 599 5.01 44.33 16.22
N GLU A 600 5.86 44.39 17.23
CA GLU A 600 5.46 44.08 18.60
C GLU A 600 4.31 44.97 19.08
N GLY A 601 3.22 44.36 19.55
CA GLY A 601 2.02 45.04 20.03
C GLY A 601 1.02 45.46 18.94
N ILE A 602 1.32 45.26 17.65
CA ILE A 602 0.45 45.64 16.53
C ILE A 602 -0.18 44.39 15.88
N GLY A 603 0.62 43.35 15.61
CA GLY A 603 0.18 42.10 14.98
C GLY A 603 1.13 41.59 13.90
N THR A 604 0.65 40.66 13.10
CA THR A 604 1.45 40.07 12.01
C THR A 604 0.63 39.97 10.74
N THR A 605 1.24 40.35 9.61
CA THR A 605 0.72 40.10 8.25
C THR A 605 1.73 39.29 7.45
N ILE A 606 1.29 38.19 6.89
CA ILE A 606 2.11 37.34 6.02
C ILE A 606 1.47 37.30 4.63
N ASN A 607 2.22 37.74 3.64
CA ASN A 607 1.82 37.77 2.25
C ASN A 607 2.59 36.72 1.46
N ILE A 608 1.87 35.93 0.68
CA ILE A 608 2.43 34.92 -0.22
C ILE A 608 1.89 35.13 -1.61
N GLU A 609 2.79 35.21 -2.55
CA GLU A 609 2.51 35.33 -3.98
C GLU A 609 3.13 34.15 -4.72
N CYS A 610 2.33 33.37 -5.46
CA CYS A 610 2.79 32.27 -6.29
C CYS A 610 2.23 32.42 -7.71
N LYS A 611 3.09 32.35 -8.70
CA LYS A 611 2.70 32.36 -10.10
C LYS A 611 2.66 30.92 -10.61
N ILE A 612 1.45 30.45 -10.94
CA ILE A 612 1.18 29.05 -11.31
C ILE A 612 1.21 28.87 -12.82
#